data_879d785e10568ebe2a5d3f988cb38d7c
#
_entry.id   879d785e10568ebe2a5d3f988cb38d7c
#
_cell.length_a   1.000
_cell.length_b   1.000
_cell.length_c   1.000
_cell.angle_alpha   90.00
_cell.angle_beta   90.00
_cell.angle_gamma   90.00
#
_symmetry.space_group_name_H-M   'P 1'
#
loop_
_entity.id
_entity.type
_entity.pdbx_description
1 polymer ?
#
loop_
_entity_poly.entity_id
_entity_poly.type
_entity_poly.pdbx_seq_one_letter_code
_entity_poly.pdbx_strand_id
1 'polypeptide(L)'
;MCYKTNMKNHRLPTLILIAFILIPTHIAQTKKPRARDLGIPFGGVPGTFNAITDVKGVEVGYTTLISGDGKNAIRTGVTAILPQGKDFRGRVFAAWHALNGNGEMTGTTWIEESGGFGTPIMITNTHSVGIVRDAVIEWNTRRSSGGKYSGDISLPVVAETYDGFLNDINGFHVKKEHVFQALNSAKSGEIAEGNVGGGTGMIAHGFKGGTGTASSKLDASMGGYTVGVLVQANYGFRQMLRVAGIPVGREITDLIPTPGKADSGDGSIIVVVATDAPLLPHQLKRLVKRVSLGVGNMGGRGENSSGDIFIAFSTANAVEASKDDALANLTMLPNVKIDFLFWAAASATEEAIVNALVAAETMKGVNGNTAFALPHERLRDVLRKYNRLVK
;
A
#
# COMPACT_ATOMS: atom_id res chain seq x y z
N MET A 1 93.64 28.82 6.41
CA MET A 1 92.45 29.36 7.11
C MET A 1 91.32 28.34 6.88
N CYS A 2 91.07 27.49 7.90
CA CYS A 2 90.08 26.43 7.86
C CYS A 2 88.76 26.92 8.51
N TYR A 3 87.68 26.96 7.79
CA TYR A 3 86.33 27.22 8.37
C TYR A 3 85.70 25.89 8.65
N LYS A 4 85.38 25.63 9.95
CA LYS A 4 84.55 24.56 10.44
C LYS A 4 83.06 24.95 10.35
N THR A 5 82.29 24.23 9.60
CA THR A 5 80.82 24.36 9.56
C THR A 5 80.19 23.43 10.58
N ASN A 6 79.44 24.01 11.52
CA ASN A 6 78.66 23.30 12.53
C ASN A 6 77.31 22.85 11.92
N MET A 7 77.05 21.55 11.78
CA MET A 7 75.73 21.02 11.45
C MET A 7 74.90 20.87 12.70
N LYS A 8 73.82 21.64 12.82
CA LYS A 8 72.77 21.45 13.85
C LYS A 8 71.81 20.38 13.40
N ASN A 9 71.72 19.28 14.17
CA ASN A 9 70.73 18.26 14.02
C ASN A 9 69.34 18.78 14.45
N HIS A 10 68.45 19.02 13.49
CA HIS A 10 67.02 19.23 13.74
C HIS A 10 66.31 17.86 13.79
N ARG A 11 65.87 17.43 14.98
CA ARG A 11 64.96 16.29 15.16
C ARG A 11 63.53 16.78 14.82
N LEU A 12 62.90 16.27 13.75
CA LEU A 12 61.50 16.45 13.48
C LEU A 12 60.69 15.62 14.51
N PRO A 13 59.61 16.18 15.08
CA PRO A 13 58.69 15.39 15.89
C PRO A 13 57.80 14.52 15.00
N THR A 14 57.76 13.23 15.25
CA THR A 14 56.88 12.27 14.58
C THR A 14 55.45 12.51 15.09
N LEU A 15 54.58 13.07 14.24
CA LEU A 15 53.15 13.24 14.51
C LEU A 15 52.49 11.88 14.29
N ILE A 16 52.02 11.21 15.37
CA ILE A 16 51.21 10.01 15.29
C ILE A 16 49.78 10.45 15.00
N LEU A 17 49.33 10.23 13.77
CA LEU A 17 47.95 10.46 13.34
C LEU A 17 47.08 9.26 13.80
N ILE A 18 46.36 9.42 14.91
CA ILE A 18 45.36 8.42 15.34
C ILE A 18 44.11 8.58 14.47
N ALA A 19 43.97 7.72 13.48
CA ALA A 19 42.76 7.63 12.67
C ALA A 19 41.63 7.00 13.50
N PHE A 20 40.66 7.79 13.94
CA PHE A 20 39.40 7.28 14.49
C PHE A 20 38.59 6.64 13.35
N ILE A 21 38.57 5.32 13.29
CA ILE A 21 37.65 4.58 12.42
C ILE A 21 36.27 4.65 13.05
N LEU A 22 35.44 5.56 12.54
CA LEU A 22 34.01 5.59 12.81
C LEU A 22 33.38 4.36 12.12
N ILE A 23 33.18 3.28 12.90
CA ILE A 23 32.38 2.13 12.47
C ILE A 23 30.92 2.61 12.47
N PRO A 24 30.23 2.67 11.32
CA PRO A 24 28.81 2.99 11.31
C PRO A 24 28.07 1.82 12.00
N THR A 25 27.57 2.08 13.20
CA THR A 25 26.61 1.17 13.85
C THR A 25 25.33 1.21 13.02
N HIS A 26 25.17 0.24 12.11
CA HIS A 26 23.87 -0.07 11.54
C HIS A 26 22.99 -0.55 12.71
N ILE A 27 22.20 0.35 13.28
CA ILE A 27 21.07 -0.03 14.12
C ILE A 27 20.13 -0.76 13.18
N ALA A 28 20.11 -2.08 13.24
CA ALA A 28 19.13 -2.89 12.54
C ALA A 28 17.75 -2.40 12.99
N GLN A 29 17.02 -1.77 12.10
CA GLN A 29 15.65 -1.32 12.35
C GLN A 29 14.85 -2.59 12.67
N THR A 30 14.42 -2.74 13.91
CA THR A 30 13.64 -3.91 14.34
C THR A 30 12.40 -4.00 13.45
N LYS A 31 12.23 -5.14 12.78
CA LYS A 31 11.07 -5.38 11.90
C LYS A 31 9.80 -5.22 12.74
N LYS A 32 8.89 -4.37 12.28
CA LYS A 32 7.60 -4.18 12.94
C LYS A 32 6.83 -5.51 12.92
N PRO A 33 6.15 -5.88 14.02
CA PRO A 33 5.36 -7.09 14.04
C PRO A 33 4.18 -6.96 13.06
N ARG A 34 3.79 -8.08 12.47
CA ARG A 34 2.59 -8.20 11.66
C ARG A 34 1.51 -8.95 12.43
N ALA A 35 0.31 -8.97 11.92
CA ALA A 35 -0.83 -9.57 12.61
C ALA A 35 -0.60 -11.05 12.98
N ARG A 36 0.00 -11.83 12.09
CA ARG A 36 0.35 -13.24 12.38
C ARG A 36 1.42 -13.37 13.47
N ASP A 37 2.36 -12.45 13.55
CA ASP A 37 3.40 -12.44 14.61
C ASP A 37 2.79 -12.19 15.98
N LEU A 38 1.62 -11.54 16.06
CA LEU A 38 0.84 -11.36 17.28
C LEU A 38 -0.04 -12.57 17.63
N GLY A 39 -0.01 -13.64 16.84
CA GLY A 39 -0.84 -14.83 17.03
C GLY A 39 -2.28 -14.68 16.55
N ILE A 40 -2.57 -13.73 15.66
CA ILE A 40 -3.91 -13.54 15.09
C ILE A 40 -4.13 -14.56 13.97
N PRO A 41 -5.20 -15.39 14.05
CA PRO A 41 -5.49 -16.38 13.02
C PRO A 41 -6.12 -15.75 11.79
N PHE A 42 -5.66 -16.17 10.61
CA PHE A 42 -6.27 -15.84 9.32
C PHE A 42 -6.42 -17.11 8.46
N GLY A 43 -7.39 -17.09 7.56
CA GLY A 43 -7.53 -18.11 6.54
C GLY A 43 -6.41 -18.02 5.49
N GLY A 44 -6.10 -19.17 4.85
CA GLY A 44 -5.12 -19.28 3.80
C GLY A 44 -3.67 -19.37 4.29
N VAL A 45 -2.79 -19.76 3.37
CA VAL A 45 -1.35 -19.87 3.56
C VAL A 45 -0.70 -18.64 2.91
N PRO A 46 0.07 -17.82 3.62
CA PRO A 46 0.71 -16.66 3.01
C PRO A 46 1.82 -17.09 2.04
N GLY A 47 2.12 -16.25 1.04
CA GLY A 47 3.34 -16.36 0.25
C GLY A 47 4.58 -15.96 1.07
N THR A 48 5.72 -15.93 0.41
CA THR A 48 7.04 -15.70 1.04
C THR A 48 7.12 -14.38 1.81
N PHE A 49 6.55 -13.32 1.25
CA PHE A 49 6.57 -11.97 1.85
C PHE A 49 5.26 -11.64 2.57
N ASN A 50 4.23 -12.49 2.39
CA ASN A 50 2.86 -12.20 2.81
C ASN A 50 2.39 -10.81 2.35
N ALA A 51 2.64 -10.48 1.08
CA ALA A 51 2.43 -9.18 0.50
C ALA A 51 1.91 -9.28 -0.94
N ILE A 52 1.36 -8.18 -1.46
CA ILE A 52 0.90 -8.12 -2.86
C ILE A 52 2.03 -8.48 -3.85
N THR A 53 3.26 -8.23 -3.46
CA THR A 53 4.49 -8.54 -4.21
C THR A 53 4.85 -10.03 -4.28
N ASP A 54 4.12 -10.91 -3.60
CA ASP A 54 4.19 -12.36 -3.82
C ASP A 54 3.62 -12.76 -5.19
N VAL A 55 2.77 -11.91 -5.77
CA VAL A 55 2.32 -12.08 -7.15
C VAL A 55 3.45 -11.64 -8.08
N LYS A 56 3.94 -12.60 -8.87
CA LYS A 56 5.10 -12.40 -9.75
C LYS A 56 4.92 -11.21 -10.68
N GLY A 57 5.93 -10.33 -10.71
CA GLY A 57 5.97 -9.12 -11.53
C GLY A 57 5.47 -7.87 -10.80
N VAL A 58 4.72 -8.01 -9.70
CA VAL A 58 4.22 -6.85 -8.96
C VAL A 58 5.34 -6.18 -8.18
N GLU A 59 5.47 -4.86 -8.37
CA GLU A 59 6.38 -4.00 -7.61
C GLU A 59 5.60 -2.90 -6.90
N VAL A 60 6.07 -2.49 -5.71
CA VAL A 60 5.47 -1.42 -4.90
C VAL A 60 6.54 -0.42 -4.48
N GLY A 61 6.20 0.87 -4.58
CA GLY A 61 7.07 1.95 -4.14
C GLY A 61 6.29 3.05 -3.41
N TYR A 62 7.01 3.82 -2.59
CA TYR A 62 6.42 4.82 -1.73
C TYR A 62 7.19 6.13 -1.75
N THR A 63 6.45 7.24 -1.59
CA THR A 63 6.98 8.50 -1.09
C THR A 63 6.15 8.91 0.11
N THR A 64 6.79 9.05 1.27
CA THR A 64 6.16 9.42 2.54
C THR A 64 6.56 10.84 2.92
N LEU A 65 5.59 11.70 3.18
CA LEU A 65 5.78 13.10 3.53
C LEU A 65 5.33 13.35 4.97
N ILE A 66 6.31 13.48 5.87
CA ILE A 66 6.10 13.79 7.28
C ILE A 66 7.00 14.95 7.64
N SER A 67 6.42 16.14 7.83
CA SER A 67 7.14 17.35 8.22
C SER A 67 6.19 18.39 8.82
N GLY A 68 6.75 19.47 9.37
CA GLY A 68 5.97 20.57 9.93
C GLY A 68 5.12 20.18 11.13
N ASP A 69 4.54 21.20 11.78
CA ASP A 69 3.71 21.09 12.96
C ASP A 69 2.58 22.13 12.94
N GLY A 70 1.65 22.03 13.91
CA GLY A 70 0.50 22.93 14.03
C GLY A 70 -0.35 22.89 12.78
N LYS A 71 -0.74 24.05 12.26
CA LYS A 71 -1.60 24.16 11.06
C LYS A 71 -0.91 23.72 9.76
N ASN A 72 0.42 23.65 9.75
CA ASN A 72 1.22 23.30 8.57
C ASN A 72 1.76 21.86 8.64
N ALA A 73 1.18 21.01 9.46
CA ALA A 73 1.62 19.61 9.59
C ALA A 73 1.33 18.83 8.31
N ILE A 74 2.35 18.26 7.70
CA ILE A 74 2.26 17.43 6.49
C ILE A 74 2.32 15.96 6.92
N ARG A 75 1.27 15.21 6.63
CA ARG A 75 1.11 13.77 6.96
C ARG A 75 0.44 13.05 5.80
N THR A 76 1.15 12.94 4.69
CA THR A 76 0.61 12.44 3.42
C THR A 76 1.66 11.66 2.62
N GLY A 77 1.36 11.29 1.39
CA GLY A 77 2.31 10.63 0.50
C GLY A 77 1.66 10.01 -0.73
N VAL A 78 2.46 9.19 -1.42
CA VAL A 78 2.07 8.49 -2.64
C VAL A 78 2.52 7.05 -2.56
N THR A 79 1.63 6.12 -2.90
CA THR A 79 1.91 4.70 -3.11
C THR A 79 1.81 4.39 -4.59
N ALA A 80 2.81 3.72 -5.15
CA ALA A 80 2.84 3.24 -6.53
C ALA A 80 2.79 1.71 -6.54
N ILE A 81 1.91 1.11 -7.35
CA ILE A 81 1.81 -0.33 -7.58
C ILE A 81 1.95 -0.56 -9.09
N LEU A 82 2.98 -1.30 -9.49
CA LEU A 82 3.27 -1.60 -10.87
C LEU A 82 2.94 -3.07 -11.13
N PRO A 83 1.94 -3.37 -11.97
CA PRO A 83 1.46 -4.75 -12.16
C PRO A 83 2.49 -5.74 -12.71
N GLN A 84 3.45 -5.27 -13.50
CA GLN A 84 4.49 -6.07 -14.15
C GLN A 84 5.87 -5.38 -14.08
N GLY A 85 6.10 -4.60 -13.03
CA GLY A 85 7.34 -3.87 -12.82
C GLY A 85 7.53 -2.67 -13.74
N LYS A 86 8.65 -1.98 -13.54
CA LYS A 86 8.94 -0.70 -14.20
C LYS A 86 9.13 -0.82 -15.71
N ASP A 87 9.66 -1.92 -16.20
CA ASP A 87 10.05 -2.06 -17.61
C ASP A 87 8.94 -2.59 -18.52
N PHE A 88 7.85 -3.06 -17.94
CA PHE A 88 6.69 -3.52 -18.69
C PHE A 88 5.99 -2.37 -19.44
N ARG A 89 5.59 -2.63 -20.70
CA ARG A 89 4.93 -1.67 -21.61
C ARG A 89 3.62 -2.20 -22.18
N GLY A 90 3.10 -3.25 -21.60
CA GLY A 90 1.89 -3.89 -22.04
C GLY A 90 0.67 -3.50 -21.21
N ARG A 91 -0.35 -4.35 -21.31
CA ARG A 91 -1.60 -4.24 -20.56
C ARG A 91 -1.83 -5.51 -19.75
N VAL A 92 -2.50 -5.35 -18.61
CA VAL A 92 -3.01 -6.44 -17.79
C VAL A 92 -4.52 -6.41 -17.77
N PHE A 93 -5.18 -7.55 -17.73
CA PHE A 93 -6.62 -7.61 -17.50
C PHE A 93 -6.96 -7.14 -16.09
N ALA A 94 -8.07 -6.39 -15.99
CA ALA A 94 -8.51 -5.82 -14.75
C ALA A 94 -10.03 -5.67 -14.69
N ALA A 95 -10.52 -5.48 -13.47
CA ALA A 95 -11.86 -5.00 -13.19
C ALA A 95 -11.87 -4.22 -11.89
N TRP A 96 -12.84 -3.35 -11.71
CA TRP A 96 -13.02 -2.52 -10.53
C TRP A 96 -14.42 -2.68 -9.94
N HIS A 97 -14.61 -2.27 -8.69
CA HIS A 97 -15.89 -2.28 -8.00
C HIS A 97 -15.93 -1.19 -6.93
N ALA A 98 -16.96 -0.36 -6.94
CA ALA A 98 -17.27 0.54 -5.85
C ALA A 98 -18.35 -0.09 -4.96
N LEU A 99 -18.05 -0.27 -3.67
CA LEU A 99 -19.05 -0.64 -2.68
C LEU A 99 -19.95 0.56 -2.37
N ASN A 100 -19.36 1.74 -2.32
CA ASN A 100 -20.00 3.05 -2.27
C ASN A 100 -19.14 4.07 -3.02
N GLY A 101 -19.61 5.30 -3.23
CA GLY A 101 -19.07 6.20 -4.25
C GLY A 101 -18.59 7.56 -3.76
N ASN A 102 -18.45 7.82 -2.46
CA ASN A 102 -17.88 9.09 -1.98
C ASN A 102 -16.36 9.08 -2.00
N GLY A 103 -15.78 8.85 -3.16
CA GLY A 103 -14.33 8.76 -3.39
C GLY A 103 -14.03 8.73 -4.87
N GLU A 104 -12.73 8.73 -5.22
CA GLU A 104 -12.29 8.75 -6.60
C GLU A 104 -11.29 7.64 -6.92
N MET A 105 -11.48 7.04 -8.10
CA MET A 105 -10.49 6.22 -8.80
C MET A 105 -10.56 6.56 -10.29
N THR A 106 -9.54 7.20 -10.82
CA THR A 106 -9.47 7.55 -12.25
C THR A 106 -9.20 6.31 -13.12
N GLY A 107 -9.43 6.41 -14.43
CA GLY A 107 -9.17 5.32 -15.39
C GLY A 107 -10.20 4.18 -15.36
N THR A 108 -11.17 4.19 -14.45
CA THR A 108 -12.18 3.13 -14.29
C THR A 108 -13.10 2.97 -15.50
N THR A 109 -13.47 4.06 -16.18
CA THR A 109 -14.24 4.01 -17.44
C THR A 109 -13.53 3.21 -18.52
N TRP A 110 -12.21 3.39 -18.66
CA TRP A 110 -11.43 2.63 -19.62
C TRP A 110 -11.28 1.15 -19.22
N ILE A 111 -11.11 0.87 -17.93
CA ILE A 111 -11.08 -0.52 -17.41
C ILE A 111 -12.41 -1.21 -17.69
N GLU A 112 -13.55 -0.54 -17.49
CA GLU A 112 -14.88 -1.11 -17.76
C GLU A 112 -15.09 -1.40 -19.23
N GLU A 113 -14.65 -0.51 -20.13
CA GLU A 113 -14.79 -0.63 -21.59
C GLU A 113 -13.84 -1.69 -22.17
N SER A 114 -12.55 -1.63 -21.77
CA SER A 114 -11.49 -2.42 -22.42
C SER A 114 -11.09 -3.70 -21.69
N GLY A 115 -11.58 -3.88 -20.47
CA GLY A 115 -11.24 -5.02 -19.61
C GLY A 115 -9.81 -4.99 -19.04
N GLY A 116 -9.09 -3.85 -19.11
CA GLY A 116 -7.71 -3.80 -18.64
C GLY A 116 -7.09 -2.40 -18.64
N PHE A 117 -5.85 -2.31 -18.18
CA PHE A 117 -5.08 -1.06 -18.14
C PHE A 117 -3.58 -1.34 -18.34
N GLY A 118 -2.81 -0.30 -18.71
CA GLY A 118 -1.36 -0.38 -18.98
C GLY A 118 -0.54 0.65 -18.21
N THR A 119 -1.05 1.20 -17.11
CA THR A 119 -0.37 2.20 -16.29
C THR A 119 -0.09 1.66 -14.89
N PRO A 120 0.81 2.28 -14.09
CA PRO A 120 0.81 2.06 -12.65
C PRO A 120 -0.55 2.39 -12.01
N ILE A 121 -0.87 1.71 -10.90
CA ILE A 121 -1.93 2.10 -9.98
C ILE A 121 -1.30 2.97 -8.90
N MET A 122 -1.85 4.17 -8.70
CA MET A 122 -1.37 5.10 -7.69
C MET A 122 -2.43 5.31 -6.62
N ILE A 123 -1.99 5.45 -5.35
CA ILE A 123 -2.88 5.81 -4.24
C ILE A 123 -2.28 6.98 -3.48
N THR A 124 -3.10 8.00 -3.18
CA THR A 124 -2.68 9.23 -2.52
C THR A 124 -3.80 9.80 -1.66
N ASN A 125 -3.81 11.11 -1.36
CA ASN A 125 -4.92 11.79 -0.70
C ASN A 125 -5.89 12.42 -1.71
N THR A 126 -7.08 12.78 -1.24
CA THR A 126 -8.20 13.28 -2.04
C THR A 126 -7.82 14.50 -2.91
N HIS A 127 -7.08 15.47 -2.39
CA HIS A 127 -6.73 16.68 -3.14
C HIS A 127 -5.51 16.52 -4.06
N SER A 128 -4.87 15.36 -4.04
CA SER A 128 -3.66 15.12 -4.83
C SER A 128 -3.88 14.23 -6.07
N VAL A 129 -5.10 13.73 -6.31
CA VAL A 129 -5.43 12.86 -7.46
C VAL A 129 -5.00 13.51 -8.77
N GLY A 130 -5.31 14.79 -8.97
CA GLY A 130 -5.00 15.51 -10.22
C GLY A 130 -3.51 15.56 -10.52
N ILE A 131 -2.69 15.99 -9.56
CA ILE A 131 -1.23 16.10 -9.73
C ILE A 131 -0.56 14.73 -9.91
N VAL A 132 -1.05 13.70 -9.21
CA VAL A 132 -0.53 12.33 -9.33
C VAL A 132 -0.85 11.78 -10.71
N ARG A 133 -2.08 11.96 -11.21
CA ARG A 133 -2.49 11.54 -12.55
C ARG A 133 -1.64 12.19 -13.63
N ASP A 134 -1.47 13.51 -13.57
CA ASP A 134 -0.65 14.28 -14.51
C ASP A 134 0.81 13.80 -14.52
N ALA A 135 1.38 13.56 -13.34
CA ALA A 135 2.75 13.06 -13.21
C ALA A 135 2.93 11.65 -13.80
N VAL A 136 1.93 10.75 -13.66
CA VAL A 136 2.00 9.41 -14.28
C VAL A 136 1.98 9.51 -15.81
N ILE A 137 1.17 10.40 -16.38
CA ILE A 137 1.14 10.64 -17.82
C ILE A 137 2.54 11.11 -18.28
N GLU A 138 3.11 12.08 -17.61
CA GLU A 138 4.46 12.59 -17.91
C GLU A 138 5.53 11.48 -17.79
N TRP A 139 5.49 10.67 -16.71
CA TRP A 139 6.41 9.57 -16.51
C TRP A 139 6.34 8.52 -17.63
N ASN A 140 5.12 8.13 -18.05
CA ASN A 140 4.91 7.21 -19.15
C ASN A 140 5.42 7.79 -20.48
N THR A 141 5.09 9.04 -20.79
CA THR A 141 5.52 9.72 -22.03
C THR A 141 7.04 9.79 -22.13
N ARG A 142 7.74 10.15 -21.04
CA ARG A 142 9.20 10.20 -21.02
C ARG A 142 9.85 8.83 -21.30
N ARG A 143 9.20 7.75 -20.90
CA ARG A 143 9.73 6.38 -21.03
C ARG A 143 9.40 5.75 -22.38
N SER A 144 8.26 6.09 -22.99
CA SER A 144 7.81 5.51 -24.27
C SER A 144 8.55 6.08 -25.46
N SER A 145 8.93 7.36 -25.42
CA SER A 145 9.41 8.08 -26.62
C SER A 145 10.71 8.86 -26.41
N GLY A 146 11.40 8.65 -25.27
CA GLY A 146 12.53 9.51 -24.91
C GLY A 146 12.14 11.00 -24.84
N GLY A 147 10.87 11.28 -24.50
CA GLY A 147 10.30 12.64 -24.42
C GLY A 147 9.65 13.15 -25.70
N LYS A 148 9.63 12.35 -26.77
CA LYS A 148 8.90 12.70 -28.02
C LYS A 148 7.46 12.18 -27.95
N TYR A 149 6.55 12.88 -28.61
CA TYR A 149 5.16 12.43 -28.74
C TYR A 149 5.07 11.09 -29.47
N SER A 150 4.53 10.07 -28.80
CA SER A 150 4.37 8.72 -29.35
C SER A 150 2.97 8.45 -29.90
N GLY A 151 2.01 9.35 -29.67
CA GLY A 151 0.59 9.13 -30.00
C GLY A 151 -0.14 8.24 -28.98
N ASP A 152 0.55 7.73 -27.95
CA ASP A 152 -0.06 6.84 -26.96
C ASP A 152 -0.95 7.61 -25.98
N ILE A 153 -2.18 7.11 -25.81
CA ILE A 153 -3.12 7.65 -24.82
C ILE A 153 -2.87 6.97 -23.49
N SER A 154 -2.61 7.75 -22.45
CA SER A 154 -2.44 7.26 -21.07
C SER A 154 -3.65 7.67 -20.22
N LEU A 155 -4.33 6.68 -19.66
CA LEU A 155 -5.45 6.86 -18.73
C LEU A 155 -5.08 6.23 -17.37
N PRO A 156 -4.28 6.93 -16.54
CA PRO A 156 -3.77 6.38 -15.29
C PRO A 156 -4.87 6.05 -14.29
N VAL A 157 -4.62 5.00 -13.51
CA VAL A 157 -5.43 4.63 -12.34
C VAL A 157 -4.85 5.33 -11.12
N VAL A 158 -5.58 6.30 -10.57
CA VAL A 158 -5.21 7.02 -9.34
C VAL A 158 -6.40 7.01 -8.41
N ALA A 159 -6.21 6.44 -7.22
CA ALA A 159 -7.21 6.35 -6.16
C ALA A 159 -6.80 7.18 -4.94
N GLU A 160 -7.74 7.42 -4.04
CA GLU A 160 -7.50 8.28 -2.89
C GLU A 160 -8.28 7.88 -1.64
N THR A 161 -7.81 8.35 -0.50
CA THR A 161 -8.57 8.46 0.76
C THR A 161 -8.24 9.78 1.45
N TYR A 162 -9.18 10.31 2.26
CA TYR A 162 -9.07 11.63 2.89
C TYR A 162 -8.14 11.62 4.10
N ASP A 163 -7.09 12.43 4.09
CA ASP A 163 -6.10 12.56 5.19
C ASP A 163 -6.21 13.86 6.00
N GLY A 164 -7.18 14.73 5.71
CA GLY A 164 -7.26 16.09 6.26
C GLY A 164 -7.49 16.19 7.76
N PHE A 165 -7.67 15.07 8.49
CA PHE A 165 -7.65 15.11 9.96
C PHE A 165 -6.22 15.26 10.51
N LEU A 166 -5.22 14.62 9.86
CA LEU A 166 -3.82 14.68 10.28
C LEU A 166 -2.95 15.56 9.40
N ASN A 167 -3.35 15.75 8.15
CA ASN A 167 -2.59 16.46 7.13
C ASN A 167 -3.20 17.84 6.82
N ASP A 168 -2.34 18.84 6.58
CA ASP A 168 -2.74 20.07 5.90
C ASP A 168 -3.05 19.78 4.43
N ILE A 169 -4.21 19.18 4.17
CA ILE A 169 -4.63 18.70 2.85
C ILE A 169 -4.75 19.84 1.83
N ASN A 170 -5.11 21.04 2.27
CA ASN A 170 -5.28 22.22 1.42
C ASN A 170 -3.95 22.91 1.06
N GLY A 171 -2.84 22.47 1.65
CA GLY A 171 -1.49 22.92 1.29
C GLY A 171 -0.95 22.31 -0.01
N PHE A 172 -1.64 21.30 -0.59
CA PHE A 172 -1.27 20.65 -1.84
C PHE A 172 0.21 20.19 -1.86
N HIS A 173 0.61 19.48 -0.80
CA HIS A 173 2.01 19.14 -0.54
C HIS A 173 2.59 18.04 -1.46
N VAL A 174 1.75 17.20 -2.06
CA VAL A 174 2.18 16.22 -3.04
C VAL A 174 2.54 16.94 -4.35
N LYS A 175 3.74 16.65 -4.88
CA LYS A 175 4.28 17.24 -6.11
C LYS A 175 4.67 16.14 -7.09
N LYS A 176 4.92 16.47 -8.36
CA LYS A 176 5.32 15.52 -9.42
C LYS A 176 6.56 14.70 -9.05
N GLU A 177 7.56 15.34 -8.43
CA GLU A 177 8.77 14.66 -7.98
C GLU A 177 8.51 13.56 -6.96
N HIS A 178 7.53 13.70 -6.08
CA HIS A 178 7.13 12.67 -5.13
C HIS A 178 6.52 11.44 -5.83
N VAL A 179 5.76 11.69 -6.91
CA VAL A 179 5.20 10.61 -7.75
C VAL A 179 6.32 9.86 -8.46
N PHE A 180 7.26 10.58 -9.07
CA PHE A 180 8.42 9.96 -9.74
C PHE A 180 9.28 9.17 -8.75
N GLN A 181 9.47 9.68 -7.54
CA GLN A 181 10.18 8.97 -6.48
C GLN A 181 9.48 7.66 -6.11
N ALA A 182 8.17 7.66 -5.91
CA ALA A 182 7.40 6.46 -5.61
C ALA A 182 7.51 5.43 -6.75
N LEU A 183 7.33 5.86 -8.01
CA LEU A 183 7.45 5.01 -9.19
C LEU A 183 8.86 4.41 -9.35
N ASN A 184 9.89 5.22 -9.18
CA ASN A 184 11.28 4.80 -9.36
C ASN A 184 11.79 3.90 -8.22
N SER A 185 11.26 4.08 -7.00
CA SER A 185 11.61 3.25 -5.83
C SER A 185 10.87 1.91 -5.79
N ALA A 186 9.91 1.69 -6.69
CA ALA A 186 9.12 0.46 -6.71
C ALA A 186 10.02 -0.78 -6.86
N LYS A 187 9.72 -1.80 -6.08
CA LYS A 187 10.45 -3.07 -6.06
C LYS A 187 9.54 -4.22 -5.63
N SER A 188 9.91 -5.44 -6.00
CA SER A 188 9.35 -6.68 -5.44
C SER A 188 9.95 -6.98 -4.07
N GLY A 189 9.43 -7.98 -3.37
CA GLY A 189 9.90 -8.41 -2.06
C GLY A 189 9.10 -7.80 -0.90
N GLU A 190 9.70 -7.73 0.29
CA GLU A 190 9.06 -7.13 1.45
C GLU A 190 8.77 -5.64 1.22
N ILE A 191 7.57 -5.20 1.59
CA ILE A 191 7.14 -3.81 1.49
C ILE A 191 6.78 -3.24 2.87
N ALA A 192 6.93 -1.93 3.03
CA ALA A 192 6.60 -1.25 4.28
C ALA A 192 5.08 -1.13 4.47
N GLU A 193 4.65 -1.13 5.75
CA GLU A 193 3.25 -1.02 6.17
C GLU A 193 3.07 0.09 7.23
N GLY A 194 1.83 0.46 7.52
CA GLY A 194 1.46 1.50 8.47
C GLY A 194 1.53 2.91 7.88
N ASN A 195 2.26 3.81 8.54
CA ASN A 195 2.32 5.24 8.18
C ASN A 195 3.22 5.53 6.97
N VAL A 196 2.97 4.88 5.83
CA VAL A 196 3.82 4.99 4.63
C VAL A 196 3.01 5.30 3.38
N GLY A 197 3.64 5.99 2.44
CA GLY A 197 3.02 6.35 1.17
C GLY A 197 1.72 7.13 1.36
N GLY A 198 0.72 6.84 0.55
CA GLY A 198 -0.61 7.39 0.67
C GLY A 198 -1.29 7.07 2.02
N GLY A 199 -0.89 5.96 2.69
CA GLY A 199 -1.41 5.57 4.00
C GLY A 199 -0.93 6.41 5.19
N THR A 200 -0.07 7.39 4.98
CA THR A 200 0.59 8.16 6.04
C THR A 200 -0.39 8.86 6.99
N GLY A 201 -1.39 9.58 6.48
CA GLY A 201 -2.34 10.36 7.29
C GLY A 201 -3.66 9.65 7.62
N MET A 202 -3.78 8.34 7.43
CA MET A 202 -5.04 7.60 7.47
C MET A 202 -5.46 7.15 8.87
N ILE A 203 -6.78 7.06 9.08
CA ILE A 203 -7.42 6.61 10.32
C ILE A 203 -8.41 5.50 9.97
N ALA A 204 -8.27 4.33 10.59
CA ALA A 204 -9.18 3.21 10.37
C ALA A 204 -9.81 2.74 11.70
N HIS A 205 -11.12 2.61 11.71
CA HIS A 205 -11.87 2.25 12.91
C HIS A 205 -11.50 3.08 14.14
N GLY A 206 -11.26 4.41 13.95
CA GLY A 206 -10.86 5.31 15.02
C GLY A 206 -9.48 5.04 15.64
N PHE A 207 -8.67 4.13 15.11
CA PHE A 207 -7.23 4.00 15.35
C PHE A 207 -6.45 4.61 14.20
N LYS A 208 -5.13 4.80 14.37
CA LYS A 208 -4.25 5.12 13.24
C LYS A 208 -4.34 3.98 12.22
N GLY A 209 -4.78 4.31 11.02
CA GLY A 209 -4.83 3.43 9.86
C GLY A 209 -3.54 3.49 9.04
N GLY A 210 -3.61 3.16 7.75
CA GLY A 210 -2.43 3.23 6.89
C GLY A 210 -2.43 2.26 5.73
N THR A 211 -1.24 2.01 5.22
CA THR A 211 -1.00 0.97 4.19
C THR A 211 -0.83 -0.39 4.86
N GLY A 212 -1.47 -1.40 4.31
CA GLY A 212 -1.28 -2.79 4.72
C GLY A 212 -1.30 -3.74 3.55
N THR A 213 -0.72 -4.91 3.71
CA THR A 213 -0.65 -5.90 2.63
C THR A 213 -0.74 -7.32 3.18
N ALA A 214 -1.19 -8.24 2.36
CA ALA A 214 -1.17 -9.68 2.65
C ALA A 214 -1.21 -10.48 1.35
N SER A 215 -0.94 -11.76 1.42
CA SER A 215 -1.14 -12.68 0.31
C SER A 215 -1.72 -14.01 0.79
N SER A 216 -2.30 -14.74 -0.15
CA SER A 216 -2.73 -16.12 0.04
C SER A 216 -2.28 -16.93 -1.17
N LYS A 217 -1.48 -17.97 -0.91
CA LYS A 217 -1.02 -18.93 -1.92
C LYS A 217 -1.89 -20.17 -1.86
N LEU A 218 -2.49 -20.50 -2.98
CA LEU A 218 -3.29 -21.72 -3.10
C LEU A 218 -2.40 -22.95 -3.17
N ASP A 219 -2.91 -24.08 -2.64
CA ASP A 219 -2.27 -25.37 -2.81
C ASP A 219 -2.15 -25.74 -4.31
N ALA A 220 -1.16 -26.58 -4.66
CA ALA A 220 -0.96 -27.04 -6.02
C ALA A 220 -2.18 -27.76 -6.60
N SER A 221 -2.93 -28.50 -5.77
CA SER A 221 -4.18 -29.17 -6.16
C SER A 221 -5.29 -28.18 -6.55
N MET A 222 -5.20 -26.93 -6.08
CA MET A 222 -6.09 -25.82 -6.40
C MET A 222 -5.51 -24.88 -7.48
N GLY A 223 -4.42 -25.27 -8.14
CA GLY A 223 -3.77 -24.55 -9.21
C GLY A 223 -2.50 -23.80 -8.79
N GLY A 224 -2.16 -23.74 -7.50
CA GLY A 224 -0.92 -23.11 -6.99
C GLY A 224 -0.85 -21.61 -7.15
N TYR A 225 -1.95 -20.94 -7.48
CA TYR A 225 -2.00 -19.49 -7.73
C TYR A 225 -1.82 -18.67 -6.45
N THR A 226 -1.38 -17.46 -6.63
CA THR A 226 -1.22 -16.47 -5.57
C THR A 226 -2.26 -15.36 -5.74
N VAL A 227 -2.88 -14.96 -4.64
CA VAL A 227 -3.68 -13.73 -4.53
C VAL A 227 -2.97 -12.82 -3.56
N GLY A 228 -2.56 -11.63 -4.00
CA GLY A 228 -1.93 -10.60 -3.19
C GLY A 228 -2.85 -9.39 -3.06
N VAL A 229 -2.86 -8.76 -1.89
CA VAL A 229 -3.70 -7.60 -1.57
C VAL A 229 -2.86 -6.49 -0.97
N LEU A 230 -3.11 -5.25 -1.40
CA LEU A 230 -2.65 -4.03 -0.75
C LEU A 230 -3.84 -3.14 -0.46
N VAL A 231 -3.89 -2.59 0.76
CA VAL A 231 -4.94 -1.66 1.19
C VAL A 231 -4.36 -0.31 1.60
N GLN A 232 -5.12 0.76 1.36
CA GLN A 232 -5.01 2.03 2.07
C GLN A 232 -6.26 2.18 2.93
N ALA A 233 -6.11 1.90 4.24
CA ALA A 233 -7.22 1.81 5.18
C ALA A 233 -7.45 3.12 5.92
N ASN A 234 -8.60 3.76 5.65
CA ASN A 234 -9.04 5.02 6.24
C ASN A 234 -10.56 5.02 6.45
N TYR A 235 -11.12 4.02 7.08
CA TYR A 235 -12.57 3.78 7.14
C TYR A 235 -13.04 3.19 8.46
N GLY A 236 -14.34 3.12 8.65
CA GLY A 236 -15.00 2.34 9.68
C GLY A 236 -15.11 3.02 11.06
N PHE A 237 -16.16 2.66 11.79
CA PHE A 237 -16.39 3.12 13.17
C PHE A 237 -15.67 2.22 14.17
N ARG A 238 -15.17 2.81 15.29
CA ARG A 238 -14.51 2.11 16.38
C ARG A 238 -15.32 0.92 16.89
N GLN A 239 -16.57 1.13 17.22
CA GLN A 239 -17.44 0.10 17.80
C GLN A 239 -17.73 -1.07 16.86
N MET A 240 -17.49 -0.92 15.55
CA MET A 240 -17.69 -1.95 14.54
C MET A 240 -16.45 -2.78 14.29
N LEU A 241 -15.25 -2.34 14.73
CA LEU A 241 -14.00 -3.08 14.51
C LEU A 241 -14.10 -4.51 15.03
N ARG A 242 -13.84 -5.43 14.12
CA ARG A 242 -13.69 -6.87 14.41
C ARG A 242 -12.30 -7.33 13.97
N VAL A 243 -11.69 -8.21 14.74
CA VAL A 243 -10.45 -8.91 14.39
C VAL A 243 -10.67 -10.39 14.71
N ALA A 244 -10.43 -11.26 13.74
CA ALA A 244 -10.72 -12.68 13.86
C ALA A 244 -12.18 -12.98 14.35
N GLY A 245 -13.14 -12.15 13.91
CA GLY A 245 -14.54 -12.22 14.29
C GLY A 245 -14.90 -11.62 15.65
N ILE A 246 -13.92 -11.21 16.48
CA ILE A 246 -14.10 -10.66 17.82
C ILE A 246 -14.36 -9.15 17.76
N PRO A 247 -15.33 -8.60 18.52
CA PRO A 247 -15.66 -7.16 18.48
C PRO A 247 -14.65 -6.31 19.28
N VAL A 248 -13.40 -6.26 18.81
CA VAL A 248 -12.27 -5.57 19.45
C VAL A 248 -12.56 -4.10 19.73
N GLY A 249 -13.28 -3.44 18.83
CA GLY A 249 -13.60 -2.03 19.01
C GLY A 249 -14.57 -1.72 20.17
N ARG A 250 -15.28 -2.73 20.68
CA ARG A 250 -16.12 -2.63 21.87
C ARG A 250 -15.37 -2.92 23.17
N GLU A 251 -14.20 -3.57 23.07
CA GLU A 251 -13.32 -3.89 24.20
C GLU A 251 -12.25 -2.81 24.42
N ILE A 252 -11.82 -2.13 23.34
CA ILE A 252 -10.85 -1.03 23.39
C ILE A 252 -11.58 0.27 22.98
N THR A 253 -12.22 0.92 23.94
CA THR A 253 -13.14 2.06 23.71
C THR A 253 -12.48 3.43 23.89
N ASP A 254 -11.33 3.48 24.52
CA ASP A 254 -10.47 4.67 24.68
C ASP A 254 -9.54 4.87 23.47
N LEU A 255 -8.58 5.79 23.56
CA LEU A 255 -7.65 6.13 22.47
C LEU A 255 -8.40 6.61 21.20
N ILE A 256 -9.46 7.38 21.42
CA ILE A 256 -10.21 8.02 20.33
C ILE A 256 -9.38 9.17 19.76
N PRO A 257 -9.38 9.38 18.43
CA PRO A 257 -8.69 10.53 17.83
C PRO A 257 -9.07 11.85 18.49
N THR A 258 -8.07 12.67 18.84
CA THR A 258 -8.26 13.92 19.59
C THR A 258 -7.68 15.13 18.84
N PRO A 259 -8.21 16.35 19.02
CA PRO A 259 -9.41 16.70 19.78
C PRO A 259 -10.65 16.09 19.14
N GLY A 260 -11.53 15.57 19.97
CA GLY A 260 -12.64 14.71 19.67
C GLY A 260 -13.42 15.01 18.40
N LYS A 261 -12.89 14.60 17.25
CA LYS A 261 -13.76 14.34 16.13
C LYS A 261 -14.53 13.09 16.52
N ALA A 262 -15.83 13.24 16.69
CA ALA A 262 -16.69 12.09 16.87
C ALA A 262 -16.28 11.01 15.88
N ASP A 263 -16.42 9.77 16.29
CA ASP A 263 -16.26 8.58 15.43
C ASP A 263 -17.27 8.72 14.28
N SER A 264 -16.92 9.56 13.30
CA SER A 264 -17.85 9.99 12.24
C SER A 264 -18.06 8.93 11.18
N GLY A 265 -17.22 7.86 11.21
CA GLY A 265 -17.21 6.84 10.15
C GLY A 265 -16.87 7.40 8.75
N ASP A 266 -16.58 8.69 8.69
CA ASP A 266 -16.16 9.35 7.46
C ASP A 266 -14.79 8.83 7.07
N GLY A 267 -14.70 8.23 5.90
CA GLY A 267 -13.44 7.69 5.42
C GLY A 267 -13.63 6.93 4.14
N SER A 268 -12.61 6.22 3.72
CA SER A 268 -12.60 5.44 2.49
C SER A 268 -11.60 4.30 2.63
N ILE A 269 -11.78 3.24 1.87
CA ILE A 269 -10.74 2.23 1.73
C ILE A 269 -10.47 1.92 0.26
N ILE A 270 -9.21 2.00 -0.13
CA ILE A 270 -8.76 1.52 -1.43
C ILE A 270 -8.16 0.14 -1.25
N VAL A 271 -8.62 -0.81 -2.07
CA VAL A 271 -8.08 -2.17 -2.09
C VAL A 271 -7.63 -2.54 -3.50
N VAL A 272 -6.38 -2.95 -3.61
CA VAL A 272 -5.79 -3.46 -4.85
C VAL A 272 -5.54 -4.95 -4.68
N VAL A 273 -6.11 -5.76 -5.57
CA VAL A 273 -5.94 -7.21 -5.61
C VAL A 273 -5.14 -7.59 -6.86
N ALA A 274 -4.06 -8.32 -6.68
CA ALA A 274 -3.28 -8.92 -7.76
C ALA A 274 -3.41 -10.43 -7.73
N THR A 275 -3.34 -11.09 -8.89
CA THR A 275 -3.23 -12.55 -8.96
C THR A 275 -2.44 -12.98 -10.20
N ASP A 276 -1.75 -14.10 -10.11
CA ASP A 276 -1.13 -14.80 -11.24
C ASP A 276 -2.06 -15.86 -11.87
N ALA A 277 -3.28 -16.01 -11.35
CA ALA A 277 -4.28 -16.87 -11.99
C ALA A 277 -4.74 -16.26 -13.33
N PRO A 278 -4.90 -17.06 -14.40
CA PRO A 278 -5.32 -16.59 -15.71
C PRO A 278 -6.81 -16.26 -15.72
N LEU A 279 -7.15 -15.10 -15.18
CA LEU A 279 -8.51 -14.58 -15.09
C LEU A 279 -8.78 -13.55 -16.19
N LEU A 280 -9.91 -13.70 -16.86
CA LEU A 280 -10.44 -12.70 -17.81
C LEU A 280 -11.19 -11.58 -17.05
N PRO A 281 -11.46 -10.43 -17.70
CA PRO A 281 -12.07 -9.26 -17.04
C PRO A 281 -13.35 -9.57 -16.27
N HIS A 282 -14.26 -10.36 -16.82
CA HIS A 282 -15.51 -10.73 -16.15
C HIS A 282 -15.26 -11.58 -14.89
N GLN A 283 -14.20 -12.41 -14.85
CA GLN A 283 -13.81 -13.20 -13.69
C GLN A 283 -13.16 -12.30 -12.63
N LEU A 284 -12.31 -11.35 -13.04
CA LEU A 284 -11.75 -10.32 -12.18
C LEU A 284 -12.84 -9.43 -11.55
N LYS A 285 -13.93 -9.12 -12.31
CA LYS A 285 -15.11 -8.42 -11.78
C LYS A 285 -15.80 -9.23 -10.66
N ARG A 286 -15.84 -10.55 -10.78
CA ARG A 286 -16.34 -11.42 -9.72
C ARG A 286 -15.38 -11.49 -8.52
N LEU A 287 -14.08 -11.55 -8.77
CA LEU A 287 -13.04 -11.57 -7.72
C LEU A 287 -13.08 -10.29 -6.89
N VAL A 288 -13.04 -9.12 -7.53
CA VAL A 288 -12.97 -7.82 -6.84
C VAL A 288 -14.19 -7.54 -5.97
N LYS A 289 -15.37 -8.06 -6.32
CA LYS A 289 -16.57 -7.97 -5.47
C LYS A 289 -16.41 -8.72 -4.13
N ARG A 290 -15.53 -9.72 -4.02
CA ARG A 290 -15.29 -10.49 -2.78
C ARG A 290 -14.46 -9.72 -1.76
N VAL A 291 -13.76 -8.66 -2.21
CA VAL A 291 -13.11 -7.71 -1.32
C VAL A 291 -14.09 -7.14 -0.29
N SER A 292 -15.33 -6.85 -0.71
CA SER A 292 -16.40 -6.38 0.20
C SER A 292 -16.64 -7.31 1.40
N LEU A 293 -16.43 -8.63 1.23
CA LEU A 293 -16.58 -9.59 2.32
C LEU A 293 -15.44 -9.44 3.34
N GLY A 294 -14.21 -9.25 2.89
CA GLY A 294 -13.07 -8.98 3.78
C GLY A 294 -13.22 -7.67 4.56
N VAL A 295 -13.66 -6.60 3.88
CA VAL A 295 -13.99 -5.31 4.52
C VAL A 295 -15.13 -5.49 5.54
N GLY A 296 -16.16 -6.25 5.19
CA GLY A 296 -17.30 -6.56 6.08
C GLY A 296 -16.90 -7.39 7.30
N ASN A 297 -15.99 -8.35 7.16
CA ASN A 297 -15.44 -9.13 8.27
C ASN A 297 -14.76 -8.26 9.31
N MET A 298 -14.09 -7.18 8.87
CA MET A 298 -13.46 -6.18 9.74
C MET A 298 -14.46 -5.22 10.38
N GLY A 299 -15.73 -5.21 9.93
CA GLY A 299 -16.80 -4.35 10.45
C GLY A 299 -17.12 -3.14 9.59
N GLY A 300 -16.53 -3.01 8.40
CA GLY A 300 -16.95 -2.02 7.39
C GLY A 300 -18.33 -2.35 6.84
N ARG A 301 -19.15 -1.35 6.59
CA ARG A 301 -20.54 -1.54 6.16
C ARG A 301 -20.91 -0.74 4.91
N GLY A 302 -19.93 -0.05 4.28
CA GLY A 302 -20.17 0.82 3.14
C GLY A 302 -20.99 2.04 3.55
N GLU A 303 -20.51 2.77 4.54
CA GLU A 303 -21.15 3.96 5.09
C GLU A 303 -21.35 5.02 3.99
N ASN A 304 -22.42 5.83 4.10
CA ASN A 304 -22.82 6.77 3.06
C ASN A 304 -21.74 7.80 2.68
N SER A 305 -20.91 8.20 3.65
CA SER A 305 -19.83 9.17 3.46
C SER A 305 -18.49 8.54 3.06
N SER A 306 -18.44 7.23 2.84
CA SER A 306 -17.24 6.47 2.48
C SER A 306 -17.08 6.29 0.97
N GLY A 307 -15.84 6.21 0.49
CA GLY A 307 -15.46 5.86 -0.87
C GLY A 307 -14.69 4.55 -0.89
N ASP A 308 -15.39 3.43 -0.77
CA ASP A 308 -14.79 2.10 -0.71
C ASP A 308 -14.67 1.55 -2.14
N ILE A 309 -13.49 1.72 -2.75
CA ILE A 309 -13.26 1.42 -4.16
C ILE A 309 -12.13 0.40 -4.31
N PHE A 310 -12.40 -0.63 -5.10
CA PHE A 310 -11.54 -1.79 -5.25
C PHE A 310 -11.18 -2.03 -6.71
N ILE A 311 -9.95 -2.49 -6.95
CA ILE A 311 -9.48 -2.92 -8.27
C ILE A 311 -8.79 -4.27 -8.16
N ALA A 312 -9.03 -5.15 -9.13
CA ALA A 312 -8.32 -6.42 -9.26
C ALA A 312 -7.69 -6.54 -10.65
N PHE A 313 -6.50 -7.13 -10.73
CA PHE A 313 -5.84 -7.41 -11.99
C PHE A 313 -5.15 -8.78 -11.97
N SER A 314 -4.92 -9.33 -13.18
CA SER A 314 -4.17 -10.56 -13.36
C SER A 314 -2.87 -10.32 -14.14
N THR A 315 -1.78 -10.91 -13.66
CA THR A 315 -0.48 -10.85 -14.35
C THR A 315 -0.30 -11.98 -15.39
N ALA A 316 -1.22 -12.96 -15.45
CA ALA A 316 -1.06 -14.16 -16.28
C ALA A 316 -1.23 -13.92 -17.78
N ASN A 317 -2.19 -13.09 -18.17
CA ASN A 317 -2.46 -12.75 -19.59
C ASN A 317 -1.96 -11.33 -19.89
N ALA A 318 -0.79 -10.97 -19.39
CA ALA A 318 -0.18 -9.69 -19.72
C ALA A 318 0.20 -9.67 -21.21
N VAL A 319 -0.33 -8.71 -21.93
CA VAL A 319 -0.10 -8.54 -23.37
C VAL A 319 0.87 -7.38 -23.56
N GLU A 320 2.06 -7.68 -24.08
CA GLU A 320 2.94 -6.63 -24.59
C GLU A 320 2.30 -6.04 -25.86
N ALA A 321 2.49 -4.73 -26.06
CA ALA A 321 1.93 -4.04 -27.21
C ALA A 321 2.63 -4.50 -28.50
N SER A 322 2.11 -5.56 -29.14
CA SER A 322 2.46 -5.92 -30.51
C SER A 322 1.45 -5.27 -31.44
N LYS A 323 1.94 -4.53 -32.44
CA LYS A 323 1.09 -3.90 -33.48
C LYS A 323 0.71 -4.85 -34.58
N ASP A 324 1.34 -6.03 -34.64
CA ASP A 324 1.30 -6.92 -35.82
C ASP A 324 0.45 -8.20 -35.59
N ASP A 325 -0.01 -8.45 -34.36
CA ASP A 325 -0.79 -9.65 -34.07
C ASP A 325 -2.28 -9.45 -34.40
N ALA A 326 -2.77 -10.24 -35.35
CA ALA A 326 -4.19 -10.23 -35.73
C ALA A 326 -5.11 -10.83 -34.65
N LEU A 327 -4.58 -11.71 -33.77
CA LEU A 327 -5.32 -12.43 -32.73
C LEU A 327 -4.47 -12.59 -31.48
N ALA A 328 -5.09 -12.47 -30.30
CA ALA A 328 -4.46 -12.79 -29.02
C ALA A 328 -4.89 -14.19 -28.55
N ASN A 329 -3.94 -15.02 -28.14
CA ASN A 329 -4.19 -16.28 -27.47
C ASN A 329 -4.24 -16.08 -25.95
N LEU A 330 -5.37 -16.40 -25.34
CA LEU A 330 -5.60 -16.17 -23.91
C LEU A 330 -5.85 -17.49 -23.18
N THR A 331 -5.30 -17.60 -21.99
CA THR A 331 -5.60 -18.70 -21.07
C THR A 331 -6.67 -18.24 -20.10
N MET A 332 -7.66 -19.10 -19.84
CA MET A 332 -8.73 -18.82 -18.88
C MET A 332 -8.86 -19.96 -17.87
N LEU A 333 -8.88 -19.62 -16.58
CA LEU A 333 -9.24 -20.56 -15.54
C LEU A 333 -10.74 -20.91 -15.65
N PRO A 334 -11.13 -22.21 -15.70
CA PRO A 334 -12.53 -22.57 -15.71
C PRO A 334 -13.29 -22.03 -14.48
N ASN A 335 -14.49 -21.50 -14.70
CA ASN A 335 -15.29 -20.86 -13.63
C ASN A 335 -15.56 -21.79 -12.43
N VAL A 336 -15.62 -23.12 -12.63
CA VAL A 336 -15.79 -24.11 -11.56
C VAL A 336 -14.59 -24.22 -10.61
N LYS A 337 -13.46 -23.58 -10.94
CA LYS A 337 -12.22 -23.57 -10.14
C LYS A 337 -11.95 -22.23 -9.44
N ILE A 338 -12.86 -21.25 -9.55
CA ILE A 338 -12.57 -19.87 -9.12
C ILE A 338 -12.81 -19.63 -7.63
N ASP A 339 -13.60 -20.45 -6.93
CA ASP A 339 -14.04 -20.18 -5.55
C ASP A 339 -12.89 -20.07 -4.57
N PHE A 340 -11.83 -20.84 -4.74
CA PHE A 340 -10.61 -20.74 -3.90
C PHE A 340 -9.94 -19.36 -4.00
N LEU A 341 -9.97 -18.74 -5.19
CA LEU A 341 -9.47 -17.38 -5.38
C LEU A 341 -10.37 -16.33 -4.69
N PHE A 342 -11.69 -16.56 -4.67
CA PHE A 342 -12.63 -15.70 -3.95
C PHE A 342 -12.39 -15.73 -2.45
N TRP A 343 -12.17 -16.91 -1.87
CA TRP A 343 -11.84 -17.07 -0.45
C TRP A 343 -10.49 -16.42 -0.14
N ALA A 344 -9.48 -16.64 -0.99
CA ALA A 344 -8.17 -16.04 -0.85
C ALA A 344 -8.23 -14.51 -0.88
N ALA A 345 -9.00 -13.92 -1.80
CA ALA A 345 -9.16 -12.46 -1.87
C ALA A 345 -9.82 -11.88 -0.62
N ALA A 346 -10.89 -12.51 -0.11
CA ALA A 346 -11.58 -12.06 1.10
C ALA A 346 -10.65 -12.15 2.33
N SER A 347 -9.97 -13.30 2.53
CA SER A 347 -9.06 -13.52 3.66
C SER A 347 -7.84 -12.63 3.62
N ALA A 348 -7.21 -12.47 2.45
CA ALA A 348 -6.04 -11.58 2.31
C ALA A 348 -6.43 -10.10 2.50
N THR A 349 -7.66 -9.69 2.13
CA THR A 349 -8.17 -8.35 2.42
C THR A 349 -8.31 -8.12 3.92
N GLU A 350 -8.92 -9.05 4.65
CA GLU A 350 -9.04 -9.00 6.12
C GLU A 350 -7.65 -8.87 6.76
N GLU A 351 -6.70 -9.74 6.40
CA GLU A 351 -5.35 -9.71 6.94
C GLU A 351 -4.60 -8.42 6.59
N ALA A 352 -4.71 -7.91 5.37
CA ALA A 352 -4.07 -6.66 4.96
C ALA A 352 -4.58 -5.46 5.77
N ILE A 353 -5.87 -5.41 6.10
CA ILE A 353 -6.44 -4.36 6.94
C ILE A 353 -5.90 -4.46 8.37
N VAL A 354 -5.83 -5.67 8.95
CA VAL A 354 -5.25 -5.85 10.29
C VAL A 354 -3.77 -5.49 10.30
N ASN A 355 -3.01 -5.85 9.26
CA ASN A 355 -1.61 -5.46 9.12
C ASN A 355 -1.44 -3.94 9.04
N ALA A 356 -2.33 -3.22 8.33
CA ALA A 356 -2.33 -1.75 8.31
C ALA A 356 -2.48 -1.15 9.72
N LEU A 357 -3.39 -1.71 10.54
CA LEU A 357 -3.63 -1.26 11.92
C LEU A 357 -2.47 -1.62 12.86
N VAL A 358 -1.92 -2.83 12.73
CA VAL A 358 -0.81 -3.34 13.58
C VAL A 358 0.50 -2.61 13.27
N ALA A 359 0.78 -2.31 12.00
CA ALA A 359 2.00 -1.61 11.61
C ALA A 359 1.94 -0.10 11.83
N ALA A 360 0.76 0.46 12.09
CA ALA A 360 0.57 1.88 12.30
C ALA A 360 1.14 2.36 13.64
N GLU A 361 1.68 3.56 13.64
CA GLU A 361 2.20 4.24 14.83
C GLU A 361 1.37 5.49 15.13
N THR A 362 1.19 5.80 16.41
CA THR A 362 0.51 7.04 16.84
C THR A 362 1.08 8.24 16.09
N MET A 363 0.21 9.06 15.55
CA MET A 363 0.60 10.21 14.75
C MET A 363 -0.12 11.48 15.19
N LYS A 364 0.67 12.51 15.43
CA LYS A 364 0.19 13.88 15.64
C LYS A 364 0.27 14.65 14.31
N GLY A 365 -0.80 15.28 13.95
CA GLY A 365 -0.95 16.03 12.71
C GLY A 365 -1.37 17.47 12.90
N VAL A 366 -2.12 17.98 11.92
CA VAL A 366 -2.57 19.37 11.84
C VAL A 366 -3.36 19.78 13.09
N ASN A 367 -3.09 20.99 13.60
CA ASN A 367 -3.73 21.57 14.80
C ASN A 367 -3.61 20.72 16.07
N GLY A 368 -2.64 19.81 16.14
CA GLY A 368 -2.48 18.91 17.28
C GLY A 368 -3.38 17.68 17.25
N ASN A 369 -4.18 17.50 16.21
CA ASN A 369 -4.98 16.30 16.01
C ASN A 369 -4.10 15.04 16.13
N THR A 370 -4.55 14.07 16.90
CA THR A 370 -3.75 12.87 17.16
C THR A 370 -4.59 11.62 16.90
N ALA A 371 -4.07 10.70 16.09
CA ALA A 371 -4.61 9.36 15.93
C ALA A 371 -3.68 8.36 16.62
N PHE A 372 -4.24 7.50 17.47
CA PHE A 372 -3.49 6.56 18.29
C PHE A 372 -3.35 5.22 17.56
N ALA A 373 -2.18 4.60 17.69
CA ALA A 373 -1.96 3.23 17.24
C ALA A 373 -2.84 2.24 18.00
N LEU A 374 -3.21 1.14 17.34
CA LEU A 374 -3.84 0.00 18.00
C LEU A 374 -2.85 -0.65 18.97
N PRO A 375 -3.12 -0.70 20.29
CA PRO A 375 -2.16 -1.25 21.25
C PRO A 375 -2.12 -2.77 21.19
N HIS A 376 -0.98 -3.33 20.77
CA HIS A 376 -0.81 -4.74 20.46
C HIS A 376 -1.13 -5.67 21.63
N GLU A 377 -0.64 -5.36 22.85
CA GLU A 377 -0.90 -6.22 24.01
C GLU A 377 -2.38 -6.24 24.38
N ARG A 378 -3.06 -5.09 24.34
CA ARG A 378 -4.52 -5.03 24.57
C ARG A 378 -5.29 -5.81 23.52
N LEU A 379 -4.89 -5.73 22.25
CA LEU A 379 -5.48 -6.53 21.18
C LEU A 379 -5.32 -8.03 21.49
N ARG A 380 -4.10 -8.46 21.87
CA ARG A 380 -3.84 -9.84 22.24
C ARG A 380 -4.66 -10.28 23.46
N ASP A 381 -4.79 -9.44 24.48
CA ASP A 381 -5.58 -9.73 25.69
C ASP A 381 -7.06 -9.92 25.36
N VAL A 382 -7.60 -9.05 24.50
CA VAL A 382 -8.98 -9.21 24.01
C VAL A 382 -9.12 -10.54 23.28
N LEU A 383 -8.24 -10.85 22.30
CA LEU A 383 -8.33 -12.09 21.55
C LEU A 383 -8.14 -13.33 22.43
N ARG A 384 -7.27 -13.25 23.46
CA ARG A 384 -7.06 -14.31 24.47
C ARG A 384 -8.31 -14.54 25.30
N LYS A 385 -8.99 -13.47 25.74
CA LYS A 385 -10.27 -13.53 26.46
C LYS A 385 -11.32 -14.34 25.70
N TYR A 386 -11.31 -14.27 24.37
CA TYR A 386 -12.25 -14.96 23.50
C TYR A 386 -11.69 -16.27 22.89
N ASN A 387 -10.54 -16.77 23.38
CA ASN A 387 -9.86 -17.97 22.88
C ASN A 387 -9.58 -17.92 21.36
N ARG A 388 -9.12 -16.78 20.85
CA ARG A 388 -8.87 -16.57 19.42
C ARG A 388 -7.39 -16.34 19.07
N LEU A 389 -6.44 -16.45 20.00
CA LEU A 389 -5.03 -16.46 19.67
C LEU A 389 -4.55 -17.87 19.30
N VAL A 390 -3.77 -17.96 18.24
CA VAL A 390 -3.00 -19.16 17.91
C VAL A 390 -1.77 -19.21 18.83
N LYS A 391 -1.46 -20.40 19.36
CA LYS A 391 -0.29 -20.63 20.21
C LYS A 391 1.00 -20.57 19.40
#